data_afdc481bb079e6d7aa8c6c628d38809b
#
_entry.id   afdc481bb079e6d7aa8c6c628d38809b
#
_cell.length_a   1.000
_cell.length_b   1.000
_cell.length_c   1.000
_cell.angle_alpha   90.00
_cell.angle_beta   90.00
_cell.angle_gamma   90.00
#
_symmetry.space_group_name_H-M   'P 1'
#
loop_
_entity.id
_entity.type
_entity.pdbx_description
1 polymer ?
#
loop_
_entity_poly.entity_id
_entity_poly.type
_entity_poly.pdbx_seq_one_letter_code
_entity_poly.pdbx_strand_id
1 'polypeptide(L)'
;MKLNEALYGAKRSAIREFSELAGRTPGCVALTLGEPDFATPQPICSAVTDALTTGQTHYIDNNGTRALREAVARFEHEKNGMDYTPDEVILTAGATEALFIALFGILNP
;
A
#
# COMPACT_ATOMS: atom_id res chain seq x y z
N MET A 1 7.64 -17.91 26.61
CA MET A 1 7.49 -17.91 25.15
C MET A 1 8.75 -17.27 24.57
N LYS A 2 9.52 -17.98 23.72
CA LYS A 2 10.67 -17.36 23.03
C LYS A 2 10.16 -16.70 21.75
N LEU A 3 10.54 -15.46 21.51
CA LEU A 3 10.31 -14.78 20.23
C LEU A 3 11.28 -15.34 19.17
N ASN A 4 10.94 -15.14 17.90
CA ASN A 4 11.84 -15.48 16.80
C ASN A 4 13.17 -14.74 16.97
N GLU A 5 14.28 -15.48 16.95
CA GLU A 5 15.63 -14.92 17.17
C GLU A 5 16.00 -13.85 16.15
N ALA A 6 15.50 -13.92 14.93
CA ALA A 6 15.71 -12.90 13.91
C ALA A 6 15.17 -11.50 14.32
N LEU A 7 14.19 -11.45 15.25
CA LEU A 7 13.66 -10.17 15.73
C LEU A 7 14.61 -9.44 16.67
N TYR A 8 15.52 -10.15 17.35
CA TYR A 8 16.48 -9.53 18.26
C TYR A 8 17.55 -8.68 17.54
N GLY A 9 17.79 -8.97 16.26
CA GLY A 9 18.70 -8.20 15.42
C GLY A 9 18.02 -7.08 14.60
N ALA A 10 16.70 -7.01 14.61
CA ALA A 10 15.95 -6.03 13.84
C ALA A 10 16.12 -4.62 14.43
N LYS A 11 16.71 -3.73 13.67
CA LYS A 11 16.83 -2.31 14.03
C LYS A 11 15.62 -1.53 13.53
N ARG A 12 15.25 -0.46 14.25
CA ARG A 12 14.27 0.50 13.76
C ARG A 12 14.72 1.09 12.43
N SER A 13 13.76 1.45 11.59
CA SER A 13 14.05 2.13 10.33
C SER A 13 14.68 3.49 10.61
N ALA A 14 15.92 3.69 10.15
CA ALA A 14 16.62 4.98 10.29
C ALA A 14 15.84 6.13 9.62
N ILE A 15 15.15 5.87 8.51
CA ILE A 15 14.29 6.87 7.84
C ILE A 15 13.21 7.39 8.78
N ARG A 16 12.57 6.52 9.57
CA ARG A 16 11.53 6.94 10.53
C ARG A 16 12.11 7.74 11.68
N GLU A 17 13.27 7.37 12.19
CA GLU A 17 13.95 8.11 13.25
C GLU A 17 14.33 9.53 12.77
N PHE A 18 14.86 9.65 11.55
CA PHE A 18 15.17 10.96 10.96
C PHE A 18 13.94 11.78 10.66
N SER A 19 12.82 11.17 10.23
CA SER A 19 11.55 11.87 10.04
C SER A 19 11.01 12.44 11.35
N GLU A 20 11.07 11.67 12.43
CA GLU A 20 10.67 12.13 13.77
C GLU A 20 11.58 13.28 14.26
N LEU A 21 12.88 13.17 14.04
CA LEU A 21 13.84 14.23 14.41
C LEU A 21 13.60 15.52 13.62
N ALA A 22 13.39 15.40 12.30
CA ALA A 22 13.08 16.54 11.44
C ALA A 22 11.79 17.26 11.88
N GLY A 23 10.73 16.50 12.21
CA GLY A 23 9.47 17.05 12.68
C GLY A 23 9.56 17.78 14.03
N ARG A 24 10.59 17.50 14.84
CA ARG A 24 10.86 18.17 16.12
C ARG A 24 11.86 19.31 16.00
N THR A 25 12.50 19.50 14.84
CA THR A 25 13.54 20.53 14.63
C THR A 25 12.94 21.72 13.90
N PRO A 26 12.79 22.89 14.56
CA PRO A 26 12.25 24.08 13.93
C PRO A 26 13.04 24.49 12.69
N GLY A 27 12.34 24.80 11.59
CA GLY A 27 12.95 25.19 10.32
C GLY A 27 13.61 24.07 9.51
N CYS A 28 13.52 22.83 9.97
CA CYS A 28 14.02 21.66 9.21
C CYS A 28 13.04 21.28 8.10
N VAL A 29 13.56 21.09 6.90
CA VAL A 29 12.81 20.52 5.75
C VAL A 29 13.08 19.03 5.70
N ALA A 30 12.05 18.21 5.91
CA ALA A 30 12.17 16.76 5.87
C ALA A 30 12.14 16.26 4.41
N LEU A 31 13.19 15.55 4.00
CA LEU A 31 13.29 14.85 2.71
C LEU A 31 13.40 13.33 2.89
N THR A 32 12.86 12.82 3.99
CA THR A 32 13.01 11.43 4.41
C THR A 32 11.93 10.50 3.84
N LEU A 33 10.72 10.99 3.69
CA LEU A 33 9.59 10.25 3.10
C LEU A 33 9.10 10.99 1.87
N GLY A 34 8.95 10.25 0.76
CA GLY A 34 8.38 10.79 -0.46
C GLY A 34 6.86 10.62 -0.42
N GLU A 35 6.15 11.73 -0.30
CA GLU A 35 4.69 11.79 -0.40
C GLU A 35 4.27 13.07 -1.14
N PRO A 36 3.11 13.07 -1.82
CA PRO A 36 2.56 14.29 -2.41
C PRO A 36 2.28 15.34 -1.32
N ASP A 37 2.60 16.59 -1.59
CA ASP A 37 2.35 17.74 -0.71
C ASP A 37 0.96 18.36 -0.90
N PHE A 38 0.18 17.85 -1.84
CA PHE A 38 -1.19 18.28 -2.11
C PHE A 38 -2.22 17.26 -1.63
N ALA A 39 -3.39 17.76 -1.25
CA ALA A 39 -4.50 16.94 -0.77
C ALA A 39 -5.02 15.98 -1.86
N THR A 40 -5.61 14.88 -1.41
CA THR A 40 -6.30 13.94 -2.30
C THR A 40 -7.36 14.66 -3.15
N PRO A 41 -7.40 14.46 -4.47
CA PRO A 41 -8.37 15.10 -5.34
C PRO A 41 -9.83 14.87 -4.89
N GLN A 42 -10.64 15.93 -4.95
CA GLN A 42 -12.01 15.91 -4.46
C GLN A 42 -12.88 14.77 -5.04
N PRO A 43 -12.78 14.39 -6.33
CA PRO A 43 -13.55 13.26 -6.86
C PRO A 43 -13.26 11.94 -6.14
N ILE A 44 -12.02 11.71 -5.72
CA ILE A 44 -11.63 10.51 -4.96
C ILE A 44 -12.24 10.56 -3.55
N CYS A 45 -12.14 11.70 -2.88
CA CYS A 45 -12.76 11.89 -1.56
C CYS A 45 -14.28 11.65 -1.60
N SER A 46 -14.95 12.20 -2.61
CA SER A 46 -16.39 12.02 -2.81
C SER A 46 -16.74 10.55 -3.02
N ALA A 47 -16.02 9.84 -3.89
CA ALA A 47 -16.26 8.42 -4.16
C ALA A 47 -16.12 7.56 -2.89
N VAL A 48 -15.15 7.85 -2.02
CA VAL A 48 -14.99 7.15 -0.74
C VAL A 48 -16.17 7.46 0.20
N THR A 49 -16.58 8.72 0.28
CA THR A 49 -17.74 9.12 1.10
C THR A 49 -19.02 8.44 0.62
N ASP A 50 -19.26 8.41 -0.68
CA ASP A 50 -20.42 7.76 -1.28
C ASP A 50 -20.42 6.25 -1.00
N ALA A 51 -19.27 5.59 -1.12
CA ALA A 51 -19.14 4.17 -0.80
C ALA A 51 -19.51 3.88 0.66
N LEU A 52 -19.05 4.71 1.59
CA LEU A 52 -19.38 4.57 3.02
C LEU A 52 -20.86 4.82 3.30
N THR A 53 -21.43 5.90 2.74
CA THR A 53 -22.83 6.26 2.97
C THR A 53 -23.81 5.31 2.32
N THR A 54 -23.42 4.63 1.24
CA THR A 54 -24.20 3.56 0.58
C THR A 54 -23.97 2.17 1.17
N GLY A 55 -23.23 2.07 2.27
CA GLY A 55 -23.05 0.82 3.01
C GLY A 55 -22.09 -0.19 2.37
N GLN A 56 -21.17 0.26 1.52
CA GLN A 56 -20.11 -0.60 0.94
C GLN A 56 -19.01 -0.91 1.97
N THR A 57 -19.42 -1.51 3.09
CA THR A 57 -18.55 -1.75 4.27
C THR A 57 -18.51 -3.22 4.66
N HIS A 58 -18.85 -4.12 3.75
CA HIS A 58 -18.87 -5.55 3.97
C HIS A 58 -17.61 -6.23 3.42
N TYR A 59 -17.40 -7.48 3.82
CA TYR A 59 -16.33 -8.31 3.26
C TYR A 59 -16.48 -8.47 1.75
N ILE A 60 -15.36 -8.42 1.08
CA ILE A 60 -15.23 -8.63 -0.37
C ILE A 60 -14.35 -9.85 -0.63
N ASP A 61 -14.14 -10.19 -1.90
CA ASP A 61 -13.15 -11.18 -2.33
C ASP A 61 -11.76 -10.86 -1.77
N ASN A 62 -11.03 -11.87 -1.30
CA ASN A 62 -9.68 -11.73 -0.75
C ASN A 62 -8.69 -11.06 -1.71
N ASN A 63 -8.87 -11.24 -3.00
CA ASN A 63 -8.03 -10.61 -4.03
C ASN A 63 -8.47 -9.17 -4.37
N GLY A 64 -9.51 -8.65 -3.73
CA GLY A 64 -10.12 -7.37 -4.05
C GLY A 64 -11.32 -7.50 -5.00
N THR A 65 -12.13 -6.44 -5.10
CA THR A 65 -13.32 -6.47 -5.95
C THR A 65 -12.97 -6.73 -7.41
N ARG A 66 -13.82 -7.51 -8.11
CA ARG A 66 -13.63 -7.80 -9.54
C ARG A 66 -13.50 -6.53 -10.37
N ALA A 67 -14.36 -5.56 -10.13
CA ALA A 67 -14.36 -4.29 -10.85
C ALA A 67 -13.02 -3.53 -10.72
N LEU A 68 -12.40 -3.52 -9.53
CA LEU A 68 -11.12 -2.86 -9.33
C LEU A 68 -9.98 -3.65 -9.98
N ARG A 69 -10.00 -4.99 -9.89
CA ARG A 69 -9.00 -5.84 -10.57
C ARG A 69 -9.05 -5.68 -12.09
N GLU A 70 -10.25 -5.56 -12.67
CA GLU A 70 -10.43 -5.26 -14.11
C GLU A 70 -9.92 -3.86 -14.47
N ALA A 71 -10.12 -2.87 -13.59
CA ALA A 71 -9.59 -1.52 -13.81
C ALA A 71 -8.07 -1.48 -13.74
N VAL A 72 -7.44 -2.22 -12.83
CA VAL A 72 -5.98 -2.34 -12.73
C VAL A 72 -5.43 -3.04 -13.98
N ALA A 73 -5.99 -4.18 -14.38
CA ALA A 73 -5.53 -4.89 -15.58
C ALA A 73 -5.61 -4.00 -16.84
N ARG A 74 -6.69 -3.27 -17.00
CA ARG A 74 -6.84 -2.30 -18.10
C ARG A 74 -5.81 -1.16 -18.03
N PHE A 75 -5.58 -0.60 -16.83
CA PHE A 75 -4.57 0.44 -16.63
C PHE A 75 -3.17 -0.04 -17.02
N GLU A 76 -2.79 -1.26 -16.60
CA GLU A 76 -1.48 -1.84 -16.90
C GLU A 76 -1.33 -2.09 -18.41
N HIS A 77 -2.39 -2.53 -19.09
CA HIS A 77 -2.38 -2.64 -20.54
C HIS A 77 -2.19 -1.29 -21.22
N GLU A 78 -2.98 -0.29 -20.87
CA GLU A 78 -2.98 1.02 -21.54
C GLU A 78 -1.72 1.85 -21.26
N LYS A 79 -1.16 1.77 -20.05
CA LYS A 79 -0.04 2.61 -19.62
C LYS A 79 1.32 1.93 -19.74
N ASN A 80 1.37 0.65 -19.48
CA ASN A 80 2.63 -0.09 -19.37
C ASN A 80 2.79 -1.18 -20.44
N GLY A 81 1.75 -1.43 -21.27
CA GLY A 81 1.75 -2.46 -22.31
C GLY A 81 1.80 -3.88 -21.74
N MET A 82 1.35 -4.08 -20.51
CA MET A 82 1.33 -5.36 -19.83
C MET A 82 -0.06 -5.99 -19.88
N ASP A 83 -0.14 -7.20 -20.42
CA ASP A 83 -1.40 -7.93 -20.56
C ASP A 83 -1.63 -8.84 -19.35
N TYR A 84 -2.39 -8.34 -18.38
CA TYR A 84 -2.86 -9.12 -17.23
C TYR A 84 -4.35 -9.39 -17.33
N THR A 85 -4.75 -10.58 -16.93
CA THR A 85 -6.15 -10.86 -16.64
C THR A 85 -6.51 -10.36 -15.23
N PRO A 86 -7.77 -10.06 -14.93
CA PRO A 86 -8.18 -9.68 -13.58
C PRO A 86 -7.87 -10.75 -12.51
N ASP A 87 -7.72 -12.01 -12.91
CA ASP A 87 -7.42 -13.11 -12.00
C ASP A 87 -5.93 -13.21 -11.64
N GLU A 88 -5.08 -12.47 -12.34
CA GLU A 88 -3.66 -12.29 -12.03
C GLU A 88 -3.38 -11.04 -11.18
N VAL A 89 -4.43 -10.32 -10.77
CA VAL A 89 -4.32 -9.11 -9.95
C VAL A 89 -4.78 -9.39 -8.52
N ILE A 90 -3.94 -9.05 -7.57
CA ILE A 90 -4.25 -9.09 -6.13
C ILE A 90 -4.07 -7.68 -5.56
N LEU A 91 -5.08 -7.19 -4.84
CA LEU A 91 -5.03 -5.90 -4.16
C LEU A 91 -4.59 -6.09 -2.71
N THR A 92 -3.70 -5.24 -2.25
CA THR A 92 -3.13 -5.29 -0.90
C THR A 92 -3.24 -3.93 -0.22
N ALA A 93 -3.13 -3.92 1.11
CA ALA A 93 -3.06 -2.70 1.90
C ALA A 93 -1.64 -2.08 1.81
N GLY A 94 -1.27 -1.66 0.61
CA GLY A 94 0.03 -1.07 0.29
C GLY A 94 1.08 -2.07 -0.22
N ALA A 95 2.15 -1.52 -0.80
CA ALA A 95 3.22 -2.30 -1.42
C ALA A 95 3.99 -3.20 -0.44
N THR A 96 4.05 -2.86 0.83
CA THR A 96 4.73 -3.67 1.85
C THR A 96 4.05 -5.03 2.02
N GLU A 97 2.72 -5.06 2.05
CA GLU A 97 1.97 -6.32 2.11
C GLU A 97 2.15 -7.13 0.84
N ALA A 98 2.10 -6.49 -0.33
CA ALA A 98 2.36 -7.15 -1.61
C ALA A 98 3.72 -7.84 -1.65
N LEU A 99 4.78 -7.13 -1.24
CA LEU A 99 6.14 -7.67 -1.14
C LEU A 99 6.22 -8.83 -0.15
N PHE A 100 5.59 -8.69 1.02
CA PHE A 100 5.59 -9.76 2.02
C PHE A 100 4.93 -11.03 1.49
N ILE A 101 3.75 -10.91 0.89
CA ILE A 101 3.01 -12.05 0.33
C ILE A 101 3.80 -12.70 -0.80
N ALA A 102 4.36 -11.90 -1.72
CA ALA A 102 5.14 -12.40 -2.85
C ALA A 102 6.38 -13.15 -2.38
N LEU A 103 7.17 -12.56 -1.47
CA LEU A 103 8.37 -13.19 -0.94
C LEU A 103 8.05 -14.45 -0.13
N PHE A 104 7.00 -14.39 0.69
CA PHE A 104 6.58 -15.56 1.47
C PHE A 104 6.10 -16.72 0.61
N GLY A 105 5.49 -16.42 -0.53
CA GLY A 105 5.05 -17.44 -1.50
C GLY A 105 6.17 -18.05 -2.35
N ILE A 106 7.27 -17.31 -2.55
CA ILE A 106 8.37 -17.71 -3.44
C ILE A 106 9.54 -18.33 -2.66
N LEU A 107 9.84 -17.80 -1.48
CA LEU A 107 10.98 -18.22 -0.68
C LEU A 107 10.60 -19.43 0.19
N ASN A 108 11.41 -20.47 0.11
CA ASN A 108 11.36 -21.59 1.04
C ASN A 108 12.23 -21.27 2.26
N PRO A 109 11.83 -21.75 3.47
CA PRO A 109 12.65 -21.64 4.68
C PRO A 109 13.95 -22.45 4.58
#